data_8bb9f50b01b2cb2a6a42f89928952a5b
#
_entry.id   8bb9f50b01b2cb2a6a42f89928952a5b
#
_cell.length_a   1.000
_cell.length_b   1.000
_cell.length_c   1.000
_cell.angle_alpha   90.00
_cell.angle_beta   90.00
_cell.angle_gamma   90.00
#
_symmetry.space_group_name_H-M   'P 1'
#
loop_
_entity.id
_entity.type
_entity.pdbx_description
1 polymer ?
#
loop_
_entity_poly.entity_id
_entity_poly.type
_entity_poly.pdbx_seq_one_letter_code
_entity_poly.pdbx_strand_id
1 'polypeptide(L)'
;MSRGLGDVYKRQVQSMDNCSHNGDKVKAAVFAYASKWVEQGLVPAEFLAYVKDETKITFPWSMIDKITPRPDAKVQKMLADDGFEDNYTIVTEKHTFTAPFVNAEETQYLCIEDHYTNGRPPLELGGVLYCDRETVDKIEKMKVCTCLNPLHTAMSIYGCMLGYTLISAEMADEDLRSFIQKIGYIEAMPVVVDPGVLNPYEFIGAVINRRLPNPFMPDAPQRIATDTSQKLAIRFGETIKAYEARGLDKSNLILIPLVLAGYARYLKGIDDNGQPFEISPDPLLAELQAIVAPLKVEAGEQDFSCLKALYSRTDVFGVDLYAVGLGEKIESMAKELFAGPGAVRAALHKYVKAR
;
A
#
# COMPACT_ATOMS: atom_id res chain seq x y z
N MET A 1 -18.80 19.38 26.96
CA MET A 1 -19.75 20.37 26.44
C MET A 1 -19.12 21.05 25.25
N SER A 2 -19.52 20.71 24.05
CA SER A 2 -19.23 21.49 22.85
C SER A 2 -20.00 22.81 23.00
N ARG A 3 -19.36 23.79 23.57
CA ARG A 3 -19.93 25.12 23.62
C ARG A 3 -19.94 25.65 22.21
N GLY A 4 -21.16 25.84 21.70
CA GLY A 4 -21.48 26.88 20.74
C GLY A 4 -20.36 27.25 19.81
N LEU A 5 -19.86 26.29 19.10
CA LEU A 5 -19.03 26.57 17.98
C LEU A 5 -19.94 27.16 16.93
N GLY A 6 -20.27 28.43 17.09
CA GLY A 6 -21.00 29.25 16.17
C GLY A 6 -22.30 28.61 15.69
N ASP A 7 -22.40 28.29 14.46
CA ASP A 7 -23.58 27.83 13.77
C ASP A 7 -23.80 26.31 13.89
N VAL A 8 -24.83 25.88 14.63
CA VAL A 8 -25.17 24.47 14.82
C VAL A 8 -25.53 23.75 13.52
N TYR A 9 -25.80 24.48 12.44
CA TYR A 9 -26.09 23.94 11.12
C TYR A 9 -24.84 23.69 10.26
N LYS A 10 -23.65 24.04 10.73
CA LYS A 10 -22.39 23.75 10.05
C LYS A 10 -21.72 22.52 10.60
N ARG A 11 -21.30 21.63 9.74
CA ARG A 11 -20.73 20.32 10.09
C ARG A 11 -19.57 19.95 9.18
N GLN A 12 -18.68 19.15 9.71
CA GLN A 12 -17.64 18.49 8.97
C GLN A 12 -17.87 16.97 9.03
N VAL A 13 -17.77 16.32 7.88
CA VAL A 13 -17.80 14.87 7.80
C VAL A 13 -16.38 14.40 7.50
N GLN A 14 -15.64 14.06 8.56
CA GLN A 14 -14.26 13.66 8.48
C GLN A 14 -14.15 12.16 8.27
N SER A 15 -13.65 11.75 7.10
CA SER A 15 -13.30 10.36 6.86
C SER A 15 -11.99 10.01 7.59
N MET A 16 -11.97 8.84 8.23
CA MET A 16 -10.77 8.25 8.82
C MET A 16 -10.42 6.93 8.12
N ASP A 17 -10.93 6.72 6.92
CA ASP A 17 -10.57 5.59 6.07
C ASP A 17 -9.24 5.85 5.35
N ASN A 18 -8.42 4.81 5.19
CA ASN A 18 -7.10 4.90 4.55
C ASN A 18 -7.17 4.74 3.02
N CYS A 19 -8.27 5.14 2.39
CA CYS A 19 -8.37 5.16 0.93
C CYS A 19 -8.02 6.54 0.37
N SER A 20 -7.47 6.55 -0.84
CA SER A 20 -7.17 7.79 -1.57
C SER A 20 -8.40 8.67 -1.73
N HIS A 21 -8.22 9.98 -1.50
CA HIS A 21 -9.26 10.99 -1.63
C HIS A 21 -10.52 10.64 -0.83
N ASN A 22 -10.31 10.18 0.39
CA ASN A 22 -11.36 9.63 1.25
C ASN A 22 -12.53 10.60 1.50
N GLY A 23 -12.27 11.90 1.63
CA GLY A 23 -13.31 12.93 1.78
C GLY A 23 -14.26 12.99 0.58
N ASP A 24 -13.73 12.87 -0.64
CA ASP A 24 -14.58 12.87 -1.85
C ASP A 24 -15.46 11.64 -1.95
N LYS A 25 -14.94 10.46 -1.52
CA LYS A 25 -15.72 9.21 -1.48
C LYS A 25 -16.86 9.31 -0.47
N VAL A 26 -16.59 9.84 0.71
CA VAL A 26 -17.63 10.07 1.72
C VAL A 26 -18.63 11.12 1.23
N LYS A 27 -18.17 12.21 0.61
CA LYS A 27 -19.05 13.23 -0.02
C LYS A 27 -19.99 12.59 -1.04
N ALA A 28 -19.45 11.77 -1.95
CA ALA A 28 -20.25 11.06 -2.96
C ALA A 28 -21.29 10.13 -2.32
N ALA A 29 -20.90 9.36 -1.31
CA ALA A 29 -21.81 8.47 -0.58
C ALA A 29 -22.92 9.25 0.12
N VAL A 30 -22.60 10.31 0.86
CA VAL A 30 -23.59 11.15 1.55
C VAL A 30 -24.56 11.79 0.55
N PHE A 31 -24.08 12.27 -0.59
CA PHE A 31 -24.94 12.84 -1.64
C PHE A 31 -25.87 11.79 -2.24
N ALA A 32 -25.37 10.57 -2.49
CA ALA A 32 -26.19 9.48 -3.04
C ALA A 32 -27.31 9.09 -2.06
N TYR A 33 -27.00 8.91 -0.78
CA TYR A 33 -28.01 8.61 0.24
C TYR A 33 -29.01 9.75 0.40
N ALA A 34 -28.57 11.01 0.52
CA ALA A 34 -29.46 12.15 0.65
C ALA A 34 -30.39 12.30 -0.55
N SER A 35 -29.87 12.12 -1.77
CA SER A 35 -30.70 12.12 -2.99
C SER A 35 -31.76 11.02 -2.96
N LYS A 36 -31.36 9.80 -2.56
CA LYS A 36 -32.29 8.68 -2.48
C LYS A 36 -33.37 8.86 -1.44
N TRP A 37 -33.03 9.45 -0.30
CA TRP A 37 -34.01 9.77 0.74
C TRP A 37 -35.03 10.83 0.30
N VAL A 38 -34.59 11.84 -0.46
CA VAL A 38 -35.53 12.82 -1.08
C VAL A 38 -36.44 12.13 -2.09
N GLU A 39 -35.90 11.30 -2.98
CA GLU A 39 -36.69 10.55 -3.97
C GLU A 39 -37.76 9.68 -3.30
N GLN A 40 -37.44 9.08 -2.16
CA GLN A 40 -38.35 8.22 -1.38
C GLN A 40 -39.31 9.00 -0.45
N GLY A 41 -39.22 10.36 -0.44
CA GLY A 41 -40.02 11.20 0.45
C GLY A 41 -39.70 11.06 1.95
N LEU A 42 -38.54 10.51 2.30
CA LEU A 42 -38.09 10.33 3.67
C LEU A 42 -37.60 11.63 4.30
N VAL A 43 -37.08 12.54 3.49
CA VAL A 43 -36.62 13.88 3.88
C VAL A 43 -37.02 14.90 2.83
N PRO A 44 -37.20 16.19 3.21
CA PRO A 44 -37.54 17.25 2.26
C PRO A 44 -36.37 17.60 1.33
N ALA A 45 -36.63 18.22 0.18
CA ALA A 45 -35.62 18.57 -0.81
C ALA A 45 -34.55 19.54 -0.27
N GLU A 46 -34.91 20.37 0.69
CA GLU A 46 -34.04 21.32 1.38
C GLU A 46 -32.91 20.60 2.13
N PHE A 47 -33.11 19.34 2.55
CA PHE A 47 -32.05 18.53 3.16
C PHE A 47 -30.92 18.25 2.17
N LEU A 48 -31.23 17.89 0.93
CA LEU A 48 -30.21 17.69 -0.10
C LEU A 48 -29.49 18.99 -0.43
N ALA A 49 -30.22 20.10 -0.51
CA ALA A 49 -29.63 21.43 -0.74
C ALA A 49 -28.69 21.81 0.42
N TYR A 50 -29.08 21.54 1.66
CA TYR A 50 -28.25 21.75 2.85
C TYR A 50 -26.97 20.91 2.83
N VAL A 51 -27.07 19.63 2.49
CA VAL A 51 -25.90 18.72 2.45
C VAL A 51 -24.92 19.11 1.34
N LYS A 52 -25.40 19.69 0.24
CA LYS A 52 -24.58 20.14 -0.88
C LYS A 52 -23.99 21.54 -0.70
N ASP A 53 -24.42 22.28 0.30
CA ASP A 53 -23.94 23.64 0.59
C ASP A 53 -22.58 23.59 1.31
N GLU A 54 -21.50 23.80 0.58
CA GLU A 54 -20.13 23.74 1.11
C GLU A 54 -19.84 24.83 2.15
N THR A 55 -20.67 25.86 2.27
CA THR A 55 -20.59 26.84 3.37
C THR A 55 -21.12 26.28 4.69
N LYS A 56 -21.80 25.14 4.66
CA LYS A 56 -22.41 24.46 5.82
C LYS A 56 -21.83 23.10 6.08
N ILE A 57 -21.61 22.29 5.04
CA ILE A 57 -21.10 20.92 5.15
C ILE A 57 -19.82 20.81 4.35
N THR A 58 -18.74 20.42 5.01
CA THR A 58 -17.45 20.12 4.36
C THR A 58 -17.05 18.67 4.54
N PHE A 59 -16.22 18.18 3.62
CA PHE A 59 -15.71 16.82 3.57
C PHE A 59 -14.18 16.87 3.43
N PRO A 60 -13.47 17.27 4.51
CA PRO A 60 -12.02 17.36 4.47
C PRO A 60 -11.38 16.02 4.14
N TRP A 61 -10.34 16.06 3.33
CA TRP A 61 -9.50 14.87 3.10
C TRP A 61 -8.65 14.61 4.33
N SER A 62 -8.28 13.34 4.52
CA SER A 62 -7.24 12.99 5.47
C SER A 62 -6.29 11.94 4.90
N MET A 63 -5.05 11.99 5.30
CA MET A 63 -4.09 10.92 5.16
C MET A 63 -3.79 10.35 6.54
N ILE A 64 -4.01 9.06 6.67
CA ILE A 64 -3.82 8.31 7.92
C ILE A 64 -2.75 7.26 7.68
N ASP A 65 -1.81 7.17 8.60
CA ASP A 65 -0.79 6.14 8.53
C ASP A 65 -0.44 5.65 9.94
N LYS A 66 -1.08 4.54 10.33
CA LYS A 66 -0.79 3.79 11.53
C LYS A 66 -1.16 2.33 11.30
N ILE A 67 -0.21 1.42 11.49
CA ILE A 67 -0.47 0.00 11.37
C ILE A 67 -1.14 -0.50 12.66
N THR A 68 -2.31 -1.11 12.50
CA THR A 68 -3.10 -1.70 13.59
C THR A 68 -3.50 -3.11 13.17
N PRO A 69 -2.64 -4.12 13.38
CA PRO A 69 -2.97 -5.49 13.02
C PRO A 69 -4.05 -6.07 13.91
N ARG A 70 -4.48 -7.28 13.60
CA ARG A 70 -5.42 -8.04 14.45
C ARG A 70 -4.85 -8.18 15.86
N PRO A 71 -5.72 -8.33 16.89
CA PRO A 71 -5.26 -8.61 18.24
C PRO A 71 -4.30 -9.79 18.26
N ASP A 72 -3.13 -9.58 18.86
CA ASP A 72 -2.06 -10.57 18.93
C ASP A 72 -2.01 -11.24 20.31
N ALA A 73 -1.87 -12.57 20.34
CA ALA A 73 -1.87 -13.34 21.58
C ALA A 73 -0.68 -13.01 22.51
N LYS A 74 0.47 -12.63 21.96
CA LYS A 74 1.63 -12.22 22.78
C LYS A 74 1.36 -10.88 23.44
N VAL A 75 0.77 -9.92 22.72
CA VAL A 75 0.38 -8.63 23.26
C VAL A 75 -0.68 -8.81 24.33
N GLN A 76 -1.68 -9.66 24.08
CA GLN A 76 -2.69 -10.02 25.10
C GLN A 76 -2.05 -10.55 26.38
N LYS A 77 -1.08 -11.47 26.24
CA LYS A 77 -0.36 -12.02 27.39
C LYS A 77 0.45 -10.95 28.13
N MET A 78 1.16 -10.07 27.42
CA MET A 78 1.92 -8.97 28.04
C MET A 78 1.00 -8.07 28.85
N LEU A 79 -0.18 -7.71 28.31
CA LEU A 79 -1.17 -6.90 29.02
C LEU A 79 -1.72 -7.62 30.26
N ALA A 80 -1.95 -8.94 30.18
CA ALA A 80 -2.37 -9.74 31.33
C ALA A 80 -1.31 -9.79 32.42
N ASP A 81 -0.04 -9.98 32.03
CA ASP A 81 1.10 -9.97 32.94
C ASP A 81 1.27 -8.61 33.66
N ASP A 82 0.87 -7.50 33.00
CA ASP A 82 0.84 -6.13 33.56
C ASP A 82 -0.45 -5.84 34.36
N GLY A 83 -1.31 -6.84 34.55
CA GLY A 83 -2.54 -6.72 35.36
C GLY A 83 -3.75 -6.17 34.61
N PHE A 84 -3.73 -6.12 33.28
CA PHE A 84 -4.91 -5.77 32.50
C PHE A 84 -5.83 -7.01 32.37
N GLU A 85 -6.85 -7.03 33.18
CA GLU A 85 -7.86 -8.11 33.23
C GLU A 85 -8.85 -7.99 32.06
N ASP A 86 -9.64 -9.05 31.82
CA ASP A 86 -10.68 -9.11 30.78
C ASP A 86 -10.21 -8.76 29.37
N ASN A 87 -8.96 -9.08 29.05
CA ASN A 87 -8.32 -8.72 27.79
C ASN A 87 -8.46 -9.77 26.67
N TYR A 88 -9.45 -10.64 26.75
CA TYR A 88 -9.65 -11.69 25.74
C TYR A 88 -10.20 -11.17 24.42
N THR A 89 -9.78 -11.82 23.34
CA THR A 89 -10.26 -11.53 21.99
C THR A 89 -11.51 -12.35 21.67
N ILE A 90 -12.55 -11.68 21.22
CA ILE A 90 -13.79 -12.29 20.73
C ILE A 90 -13.69 -12.36 19.20
N VAL A 91 -13.93 -13.55 18.64
CA VAL A 91 -14.08 -13.76 17.21
C VAL A 91 -15.58 -13.96 16.93
N THR A 92 -16.15 -13.06 16.13
CA THR A 92 -17.57 -13.12 15.78
C THR A 92 -17.85 -14.22 14.74
N GLU A 93 -19.11 -14.56 14.54
CA GLU A 93 -19.55 -15.50 13.48
C GLU A 93 -19.13 -15.03 12.07
N LYS A 94 -18.96 -13.74 11.87
CA LYS A 94 -18.47 -13.14 10.61
C LYS A 94 -16.94 -13.10 10.51
N HIS A 95 -16.22 -13.79 11.38
CA HIS A 95 -14.76 -13.80 11.47
C HIS A 95 -14.14 -12.41 11.67
N THR A 96 -14.87 -11.48 12.31
CA THR A 96 -14.31 -10.21 12.77
C THR A 96 -13.77 -10.35 14.19
N PHE A 97 -12.72 -9.59 14.50
CA PHE A 97 -12.04 -9.63 15.78
C PHE A 97 -12.43 -8.41 16.61
N THR A 98 -12.79 -8.65 17.87
CA THR A 98 -13.06 -7.60 18.86
C THR A 98 -12.24 -7.87 20.10
N ALA A 99 -11.49 -6.87 20.56
CA ALA A 99 -10.70 -6.93 21.78
C ALA A 99 -10.78 -5.59 22.51
N PRO A 100 -10.60 -5.56 23.84
CA PRO A 100 -10.56 -4.32 24.61
C PRO A 100 -9.22 -3.59 24.50
N PHE A 101 -8.33 -4.04 23.63
CA PHE A 101 -7.04 -3.41 23.33
C PHE A 101 -6.79 -3.36 21.81
N VAL A 102 -5.89 -2.49 21.40
CA VAL A 102 -5.39 -2.38 20.04
C VAL A 102 -3.87 -2.47 20.08
N ASN A 103 -3.30 -3.51 19.45
CA ASN A 103 -1.88 -3.53 19.21
C ASN A 103 -1.58 -2.66 17.98
N ALA A 104 -1.07 -1.47 18.23
CA ALA A 104 -0.73 -0.49 17.22
C ALA A 104 0.77 -0.19 17.27
N GLU A 105 1.36 0.13 16.13
CA GLU A 105 2.74 0.62 16.12
C GLU A 105 2.87 1.98 16.83
N GLU A 106 4.10 2.31 17.26
CA GLU A 106 4.40 3.62 17.83
C GLU A 106 4.25 4.74 16.80
N THR A 107 4.78 4.52 15.60
CA THR A 107 4.73 5.48 14.50
C THR A 107 3.30 5.77 14.07
N GLN A 108 2.98 7.04 13.96
CA GLN A 108 1.66 7.48 13.50
C GLN A 108 1.76 8.80 12.76
N TYR A 109 0.97 8.92 11.69
CA TYR A 109 0.79 10.16 10.97
C TYR A 109 -0.70 10.37 10.71
N LEU A 110 -1.19 11.56 11.04
CA LEU A 110 -2.52 12.01 10.69
C LEU A 110 -2.41 13.42 10.12
N CYS A 111 -2.72 13.54 8.85
CA CYS A 111 -2.82 14.82 8.18
C CYS A 111 -4.26 15.06 7.75
N ILE A 112 -4.81 16.22 8.02
CA ILE A 112 -6.20 16.58 7.71
C ILE A 112 -6.21 17.89 6.92
N GLU A 113 -7.04 17.94 5.88
CA GLU A 113 -7.32 19.18 5.16
C GLU A 113 -7.98 20.20 6.10
N ASP A 114 -7.38 21.39 6.22
CA ASP A 114 -7.91 22.46 7.06
C ASP A 114 -9.07 23.19 6.38
N HIS A 115 -10.16 22.45 6.16
CA HIS A 115 -11.37 22.96 5.51
C HIS A 115 -12.59 22.84 6.43
N TYR A 116 -12.71 23.75 7.38
CA TYR A 116 -13.73 23.79 8.41
C TYR A 116 -14.53 25.09 8.36
N THR A 117 -15.86 25.00 8.27
CA THR A 117 -16.76 26.16 8.17
C THR A 117 -17.19 26.72 9.53
N ASN A 118 -16.89 26.00 10.62
CA ASN A 118 -17.38 26.35 11.96
C ASN A 118 -16.28 26.21 13.05
N GLY A 119 -15.02 26.43 12.67
CA GLY A 119 -13.89 26.16 13.54
C GLY A 119 -13.64 24.66 13.73
N ARG A 120 -12.54 24.31 14.33
CA ARG A 120 -12.10 22.93 14.57
C ARG A 120 -11.44 22.78 15.93
N PRO A 121 -11.37 21.56 16.50
CA PRO A 121 -10.58 21.33 17.69
C PRO A 121 -9.08 21.50 17.39
N PRO A 122 -8.27 21.92 18.37
CA PRO A 122 -6.83 22.12 18.19
C PRO A 122 -6.07 20.79 18.25
N LEU A 123 -6.35 19.87 17.29
CA LEU A 123 -5.73 18.54 17.24
C LEU A 123 -4.22 18.60 16.93
N GLU A 124 -3.74 19.71 16.39
CA GLU A 124 -2.31 19.98 16.21
C GLU A 124 -1.53 19.92 17.52
N LEU A 125 -2.16 20.21 18.65
CA LEU A 125 -1.56 20.04 19.98
C LEU A 125 -1.29 18.56 20.31
N GLY A 126 -2.00 17.64 19.63
CA GLY A 126 -1.81 16.20 19.73
C GLY A 126 -0.98 15.61 18.56
N GLY A 127 -0.35 16.46 17.73
CA GLY A 127 0.52 16.04 16.64
C GLY A 127 -0.19 15.82 15.29
N VAL A 128 -1.47 16.19 15.18
CA VAL A 128 -2.18 16.17 13.89
C VAL A 128 -1.67 17.31 13.00
N LEU A 129 -1.39 17.01 11.75
CA LEU A 129 -0.99 18.00 10.75
C LEU A 129 -2.23 18.54 10.04
N TYR A 130 -2.45 19.85 10.10
CA TYR A 130 -3.44 20.52 9.27
C TYR A 130 -2.74 21.21 8.10
N CYS A 131 -3.24 20.98 6.90
CA CYS A 131 -2.68 21.56 5.68
C CYS A 131 -3.77 21.74 4.62
N ASP A 132 -3.42 22.28 3.48
CA ASP A 132 -4.34 22.31 2.34
C ASP A 132 -4.50 20.92 1.70
N ARG A 133 -5.53 20.79 0.86
CA ARG A 133 -5.87 19.55 0.15
C ARG A 133 -4.71 19.03 -0.72
N GLU A 134 -4.00 19.93 -1.39
CA GLU A 134 -2.88 19.58 -2.25
C GLU A 134 -1.75 18.95 -1.44
N THR A 135 -1.48 19.47 -0.26
CA THR A 135 -0.47 18.91 0.65
C THR A 135 -0.90 17.55 1.19
N VAL A 136 -2.18 17.34 1.54
CA VAL A 136 -2.70 16.01 1.91
C VAL A 136 -2.44 14.99 0.79
N ASP A 137 -2.74 15.36 -0.46
CA ASP A 137 -2.52 14.52 -1.65
C ASP A 137 -1.02 14.22 -1.85
N LYS A 138 -0.14 15.21 -1.67
CA LYS A 138 1.31 15.01 -1.75
C LYS A 138 1.83 14.05 -0.68
N ILE A 139 1.34 14.15 0.56
CA ILE A 139 1.73 13.21 1.64
C ILE A 139 1.28 11.80 1.29
N GLU A 140 0.05 11.65 0.80
CA GLU A 140 -0.46 10.35 0.37
C GLU A 140 0.40 9.77 -0.76
N LYS A 141 0.70 10.55 -1.81
CA LYS A 141 1.56 10.14 -2.92
C LYS A 141 2.97 9.75 -2.45
N MET A 142 3.58 10.53 -1.56
CA MET A 142 4.86 10.19 -0.95
C MET A 142 4.83 8.81 -0.30
N LYS A 143 3.80 8.51 0.49
CA LYS A 143 3.62 7.22 1.17
C LYS A 143 3.36 6.09 0.18
N VAL A 144 2.39 6.29 -0.74
CA VAL A 144 1.84 5.23 -1.59
C VAL A 144 2.74 4.91 -2.78
N CYS A 145 3.40 5.92 -3.37
CA CYS A 145 4.20 5.73 -4.57
C CYS A 145 5.70 5.56 -4.28
N THR A 146 6.19 5.88 -3.07
CA THR A 146 7.63 5.89 -2.79
C THR A 146 8.00 5.25 -1.46
N CYS A 147 7.51 5.79 -0.32
CA CYS A 147 8.19 5.58 0.96
C CYS A 147 7.73 4.36 1.76
N LEU A 148 6.53 3.82 1.51
CA LEU A 148 6.00 2.68 2.26
C LEU A 148 5.46 1.57 1.33
N ASN A 149 4.42 1.87 0.56
CA ASN A 149 3.66 0.83 -0.11
C ASN A 149 4.44 0.08 -1.21
N PRO A 150 5.33 0.71 -2.00
CA PRO A 150 6.16 -0.03 -2.96
C PRO A 150 7.11 -1.01 -2.28
N LEU A 151 7.70 -0.60 -1.14
CA LEU A 151 8.62 -1.43 -0.37
C LEU A 151 7.91 -2.66 0.17
N HIS A 152 6.73 -2.49 0.77
CA HIS A 152 5.86 -3.58 1.20
C HIS A 152 5.52 -4.54 0.05
N THR A 153 5.19 -4.02 -1.14
CA THR A 153 4.85 -4.85 -2.29
C THR A 153 6.04 -5.66 -2.79
N ALA A 154 7.21 -5.03 -2.88
CA ALA A 154 8.43 -5.72 -3.26
C ALA A 154 8.75 -6.86 -2.30
N MET A 155 8.67 -6.60 -0.98
CA MET A 155 8.84 -7.63 0.05
C MET A 155 7.82 -8.74 -0.09
N SER A 156 6.54 -8.42 -0.20
CA SER A 156 5.49 -9.44 -0.22
C SER A 156 5.59 -10.40 -1.41
N ILE A 157 5.94 -9.90 -2.59
CA ILE A 157 6.13 -10.74 -3.78
C ILE A 157 7.29 -11.72 -3.57
N TYR A 158 8.45 -11.19 -3.13
CA TYR A 158 9.64 -12.00 -2.92
C TYR A 158 9.54 -12.86 -1.66
N GLY A 159 8.96 -12.34 -0.60
CA GLY A 159 8.75 -13.06 0.65
C GLY A 159 7.86 -14.29 0.50
N CYS A 160 6.74 -14.18 -0.24
CA CYS A 160 5.91 -15.33 -0.58
C CYS A 160 6.70 -16.41 -1.33
N MET A 161 7.47 -16.03 -2.35
CA MET A 161 8.28 -16.96 -3.13
C MET A 161 9.43 -17.57 -2.33
N LEU A 162 9.98 -16.86 -1.35
CA LEU A 162 11.06 -17.32 -0.48
C LEU A 162 10.57 -18.02 0.78
N GLY A 163 9.24 -18.19 0.94
CA GLY A 163 8.64 -18.95 2.04
C GLY A 163 8.53 -18.19 3.37
N TYR A 164 8.64 -16.87 3.37
CA TYR A 164 8.44 -16.05 4.56
C TYR A 164 6.94 -15.93 4.92
N THR A 165 6.68 -15.82 6.22
CA THR A 165 5.34 -15.65 6.78
C THR A 165 5.20 -14.38 7.63
N LEU A 166 6.30 -13.69 7.88
CA LEU A 166 6.35 -12.45 8.65
C LEU A 166 7.26 -11.43 7.96
N ILE A 167 6.77 -10.21 7.80
CA ILE A 167 7.54 -9.06 7.27
C ILE A 167 8.78 -8.78 8.12
N SER A 168 8.67 -8.90 9.45
CA SER A 168 9.82 -8.71 10.34
C SER A 168 10.92 -9.75 10.13
N ALA A 169 10.57 -10.97 9.73
CA ALA A 169 11.56 -11.99 9.37
C ALA A 169 12.25 -11.70 8.03
N GLU A 170 11.50 -11.17 7.06
CA GLU A 170 12.08 -10.67 5.80
C GLU A 170 13.07 -9.53 6.05
N MET A 171 12.80 -8.65 7.01
CA MET A 171 13.71 -7.57 7.39
C MET A 171 14.99 -8.04 8.08
N ALA A 172 15.01 -9.26 8.62
CA ALA A 172 16.21 -9.89 9.13
C ALA A 172 17.08 -10.51 8.01
N ASP A 173 16.51 -10.74 6.83
CA ASP A 173 17.21 -11.19 5.63
C ASP A 173 17.96 -10.02 4.99
N GLU A 174 19.28 -10.15 4.84
CA GLU A 174 20.14 -9.07 4.33
C GLU A 174 19.81 -8.70 2.89
N ASP A 175 19.52 -9.67 2.02
CA ASP A 175 19.20 -9.41 0.61
C ASP A 175 17.85 -8.69 0.50
N LEU A 176 16.80 -9.14 1.20
CA LEU A 176 15.48 -8.50 1.17
C LEU A 176 15.52 -7.10 1.77
N ARG A 177 16.21 -6.93 2.89
CA ARG A 177 16.38 -5.59 3.49
C ARG A 177 17.12 -4.65 2.57
N SER A 178 18.24 -5.07 1.97
CA SER A 178 18.99 -4.27 1.01
C SER A 178 18.18 -3.98 -0.25
N PHE A 179 17.37 -4.95 -0.70
CA PHE A 179 16.47 -4.80 -1.84
C PHE A 179 15.54 -3.60 -1.67
N ILE A 180 14.78 -3.56 -0.58
CA ILE A 180 13.84 -2.47 -0.36
C ILE A 180 14.53 -1.15 -0.04
N GLN A 181 15.68 -1.17 0.67
CA GLN A 181 16.46 0.04 0.91
C GLN A 181 16.88 0.69 -0.41
N LYS A 182 17.41 -0.10 -1.33
CA LYS A 182 17.88 0.41 -2.63
C LYS A 182 16.73 0.81 -3.54
N ILE A 183 15.60 0.07 -3.56
CA ILE A 183 14.38 0.51 -4.24
C ILE A 183 13.97 1.90 -3.72
N GLY A 184 13.87 2.04 -2.41
CA GLY A 184 13.41 3.28 -1.80
C GLY A 184 14.36 4.44 -2.00
N TYR A 185 15.60 4.30 -1.52
CA TYR A 185 16.55 5.43 -1.50
C TYR A 185 17.20 5.73 -2.85
N ILE A 186 17.39 4.74 -3.72
CA ILE A 186 18.14 4.93 -4.96
C ILE A 186 17.23 5.05 -6.17
N GLU A 187 16.14 4.26 -6.25
CA GLU A 187 15.30 4.24 -7.44
C GLU A 187 14.03 5.09 -7.30
N ALA A 188 13.36 5.11 -6.13
CA ALA A 188 12.11 5.84 -5.97
C ALA A 188 12.31 7.27 -5.42
N MET A 189 13.25 7.47 -4.50
CA MET A 189 13.49 8.79 -3.88
C MET A 189 13.84 9.91 -4.88
N PRO A 190 14.59 9.68 -5.98
CA PRO A 190 14.87 10.73 -6.97
C PRO A 190 13.61 11.36 -7.58
N VAL A 191 12.48 10.66 -7.55
CA VAL A 191 11.20 11.13 -8.10
C VAL A 191 10.11 11.29 -7.05
N VAL A 192 10.46 11.25 -5.77
CA VAL A 192 9.50 11.41 -4.67
C VAL A 192 8.72 12.72 -4.80
N VAL A 193 7.47 12.68 -4.41
CA VAL A 193 6.65 13.87 -4.20
C VAL A 193 6.93 14.37 -2.79
N ASP A 194 7.61 15.51 -2.68
CA ASP A 194 7.89 16.13 -1.38
C ASP A 194 6.70 16.99 -0.95
N PRO A 195 6.04 16.68 0.17
CA PRO A 195 4.93 17.46 0.67
C PRO A 195 5.36 18.73 1.42
N GLY A 196 6.63 18.89 1.75
CA GLY A 196 7.18 20.03 2.47
C GLY A 196 6.90 20.06 3.99
N VAL A 197 5.90 19.31 4.46
CA VAL A 197 5.51 19.26 5.89
C VAL A 197 5.96 17.98 6.59
N LEU A 198 6.31 16.96 5.83
CA LEU A 198 6.93 15.72 6.27
C LEU A 198 8.15 15.46 5.41
N ASN A 199 9.28 15.17 6.04
CA ASN A 199 10.52 14.86 5.33
C ASN A 199 10.47 13.43 4.77
N PRO A 200 10.53 13.22 3.44
CA PRO A 200 10.48 11.88 2.85
C PRO A 200 11.59 10.94 3.32
N TYR A 201 12.80 11.44 3.58
CA TYR A 201 13.91 10.63 4.08
C TYR A 201 13.71 10.16 5.51
N GLU A 202 13.14 11.01 6.38
CA GLU A 202 12.80 10.61 7.75
C GLU A 202 11.65 9.61 7.74
N PHE A 203 10.65 9.82 6.89
CA PHE A 203 9.52 8.92 6.75
C PHE A 203 9.97 7.53 6.30
N ILE A 204 10.73 7.42 5.19
CA ILE A 204 11.22 6.12 4.71
C ILE A 204 12.19 5.48 5.71
N GLY A 205 12.98 6.29 6.41
CA GLY A 205 13.87 5.83 7.49
C GLY A 205 13.09 5.18 8.64
N ALA A 206 11.98 5.78 9.04
CA ALA A 206 11.08 5.19 10.05
C ALA A 206 10.46 3.88 9.53
N VAL A 207 10.04 3.83 8.27
CA VAL A 207 9.49 2.62 7.63
C VAL A 207 10.51 1.47 7.69
N ILE A 208 11.72 1.69 7.20
CA ILE A 208 12.72 0.63 7.02
C ILE A 208 13.35 0.20 8.36
N ASN A 209 13.55 1.14 9.29
CA ASN A 209 14.33 0.86 10.50
C ASN A 209 13.49 0.61 11.76
N ARG A 210 12.19 0.99 11.76
CA ARG A 210 11.33 0.84 12.93
C ARG A 210 10.07 0.04 12.64
N ARG A 211 9.38 0.33 11.54
CA ARG A 211 8.04 -0.21 11.26
C ARG A 211 8.11 -1.64 10.72
N LEU A 212 8.80 -1.84 9.59
CA LEU A 212 8.91 -3.15 8.95
C LEU A 212 9.63 -4.21 9.80
N PRO A 213 10.72 -3.91 10.54
CA PRO A 213 11.38 -4.90 11.37
C PRO A 213 10.70 -5.16 12.73
N ASN A 214 9.58 -4.49 13.04
CA ASN A 214 8.93 -4.61 14.35
C ASN A 214 8.29 -6.00 14.54
N PRO A 215 8.80 -6.84 15.45
CA PRO A 215 8.28 -8.20 15.66
C PRO A 215 6.92 -8.24 16.36
N PHE A 216 6.47 -7.12 16.96
CA PHE A 216 5.14 -6.99 17.56
C PHE A 216 4.06 -6.59 16.56
N MET A 217 4.44 -6.41 15.29
CA MET A 217 3.52 -6.15 14.18
C MET A 217 3.50 -7.41 13.30
N PRO A 218 2.69 -8.44 13.62
CA PRO A 218 2.67 -9.71 12.93
C PRO A 218 1.99 -9.59 11.57
N ASP A 219 2.62 -8.85 10.67
CA ASP A 219 2.16 -8.69 9.31
C ASP A 219 2.78 -9.74 8.38
N ALA A 220 1.97 -10.30 7.51
CA ALA A 220 2.36 -11.39 6.63
C ALA A 220 2.50 -10.92 5.17
N PRO A 221 3.53 -11.37 4.44
CA PRO A 221 3.67 -11.08 3.01
C PRO A 221 2.43 -11.50 2.21
N GLN A 222 1.79 -12.62 2.56
CA GLN A 222 0.57 -13.10 1.92
C GLN A 222 -0.59 -12.10 2.05
N ARG A 223 -0.74 -11.43 3.20
CA ARG A 223 -1.75 -10.38 3.39
C ARG A 223 -1.45 -9.16 2.52
N ILE A 224 -0.18 -8.76 2.45
CA ILE A 224 0.24 -7.61 1.65
C ILE A 224 0.10 -7.91 0.15
N ALA A 225 0.32 -9.15 -0.27
CA ALA A 225 0.20 -9.56 -1.68
C ALA A 225 -1.26 -9.67 -2.19
N THR A 226 -2.28 -9.57 -1.32
CA THR A 226 -3.68 -9.47 -1.76
C THR A 226 -3.84 -8.31 -2.73
N ASP A 227 -4.60 -8.49 -3.82
CA ASP A 227 -4.88 -7.48 -4.84
C ASP A 227 -3.61 -6.82 -5.46
N THR A 228 -2.53 -7.57 -5.65
CA THR A 228 -1.27 -7.03 -6.19
C THR A 228 -1.46 -6.42 -7.58
N SER A 229 -2.29 -7.02 -8.45
CA SER A 229 -2.58 -6.49 -9.79
C SER A 229 -3.17 -5.07 -9.74
N GLN A 230 -3.91 -4.73 -8.69
CA GLN A 230 -4.54 -3.42 -8.50
C GLN A 230 -3.59 -2.38 -7.89
N LYS A 231 -2.38 -2.79 -7.53
CA LYS A 231 -1.44 -1.98 -6.76
C LYS A 231 -0.20 -1.58 -7.55
N LEU A 232 0.24 -2.41 -8.50
CA LEU A 232 1.51 -2.22 -9.21
C LEU A 232 1.54 -0.91 -9.99
N ALA A 233 0.43 -0.52 -10.63
CA ALA A 233 0.32 0.73 -11.37
C ALA A 233 0.67 1.95 -10.50
N ILE A 234 0.07 2.04 -9.32
CA ILE A 234 0.28 3.20 -8.41
C ILE A 234 1.64 3.11 -7.72
N ARG A 235 2.10 1.90 -7.38
CA ARG A 235 3.31 1.70 -6.56
C ARG A 235 4.60 1.77 -7.36
N PHE A 236 4.59 1.34 -8.61
CA PHE A 236 5.79 1.33 -9.47
C PHE A 236 5.57 2.05 -10.80
N GLY A 237 4.37 1.94 -11.38
CA GLY A 237 4.05 2.65 -12.62
C GLY A 237 4.17 4.16 -12.50
N GLU A 238 3.73 4.74 -11.38
CA GLU A 238 3.87 6.18 -11.13
C GLU A 238 5.34 6.59 -11.00
N THR A 239 6.19 5.77 -10.39
CA THR A 239 7.65 6.02 -10.36
C THR A 239 8.24 6.02 -11.77
N ILE A 240 7.87 5.05 -12.62
CA ILE A 240 8.34 4.96 -14.01
C ILE A 240 7.90 6.19 -14.82
N LYS A 241 6.63 6.61 -14.68
CA LYS A 241 6.10 7.84 -15.30
C LYS A 241 6.85 9.09 -14.82
N ALA A 242 7.15 9.16 -13.53
CA ALA A 242 7.85 10.29 -12.95
C ALA A 242 9.31 10.39 -13.45
N TYR A 243 9.99 9.26 -13.69
CA TYR A 243 11.29 9.25 -14.38
C TYR A 243 11.20 9.86 -15.77
N GLU A 244 10.19 9.44 -16.54
CA GLU A 244 9.98 9.99 -17.89
C GLU A 244 9.67 11.49 -17.86
N ALA A 245 8.74 11.91 -17.00
CA ALA A 245 8.35 13.32 -16.87
C ALA A 245 9.51 14.23 -16.42
N ARG A 246 10.46 13.70 -15.65
CA ARG A 246 11.65 14.44 -15.20
C ARG A 246 12.87 14.27 -16.13
N GLY A 247 12.74 13.53 -17.23
CA GLY A 247 13.83 13.28 -18.15
C GLY A 247 14.97 12.43 -17.56
N LEU A 248 14.67 11.62 -16.55
CA LEU A 248 15.64 10.72 -15.93
C LEU A 248 15.79 9.44 -16.74
N ASP A 249 17.00 8.91 -16.79
CA ASP A 249 17.27 7.68 -17.51
C ASP A 249 16.69 6.46 -16.80
N LYS A 250 15.63 5.88 -17.37
CA LYS A 250 14.95 4.68 -16.87
C LYS A 250 15.86 3.43 -16.92
N SER A 251 16.94 3.43 -17.71
CA SER A 251 17.89 2.31 -17.72
C SER A 251 18.59 2.11 -16.37
N ASN A 252 18.64 3.16 -15.54
CA ASN A 252 19.15 3.12 -14.18
C ASN A 252 18.23 2.37 -13.18
N LEU A 253 16.96 2.14 -13.55
CA LEU A 253 16.07 1.28 -12.75
C LEU A 253 16.49 -0.19 -12.92
N ILE A 254 16.79 -0.86 -11.83
CA ILE A 254 17.22 -2.28 -11.78
C ILE A 254 16.28 -3.07 -10.87
N LEU A 255 16.06 -2.59 -9.66
CA LEU A 255 15.34 -3.34 -8.65
C LEU A 255 13.82 -3.20 -8.80
N ILE A 256 13.30 -2.06 -9.28
CA ILE A 256 11.90 -1.94 -9.67
C ILE A 256 11.58 -2.89 -10.84
N PRO A 257 12.35 -2.93 -11.95
CA PRO A 257 12.21 -3.97 -12.96
C PRO A 257 12.26 -5.38 -12.40
N LEU A 258 13.13 -5.64 -11.42
CA LEU A 258 13.22 -6.97 -10.79
C LEU A 258 11.94 -7.31 -10.00
N VAL A 259 11.30 -6.33 -9.32
CA VAL A 259 9.98 -6.55 -8.69
C VAL A 259 8.94 -6.96 -9.73
N LEU A 260 8.89 -6.26 -10.87
CA LEU A 260 7.92 -6.52 -11.93
C LEU A 260 8.17 -7.90 -12.59
N ALA A 261 9.43 -8.28 -12.77
CA ALA A 261 9.81 -9.62 -13.20
C ALA A 261 9.39 -10.68 -12.18
N GLY A 262 9.61 -10.40 -10.88
CA GLY A 262 9.20 -11.25 -9.77
C GLY A 262 7.71 -11.49 -9.71
N TYR A 263 6.89 -10.50 -10.11
CA TYR A 263 5.45 -10.68 -10.15
C TYR A 263 5.01 -11.77 -11.14
N ALA A 264 5.60 -11.84 -12.34
CA ALA A 264 5.32 -12.93 -13.27
C ALA A 264 5.67 -14.30 -12.66
N ARG A 265 6.79 -14.39 -11.94
CA ARG A 265 7.22 -15.62 -11.27
C ARG A 265 6.31 -15.99 -10.09
N TYR A 266 5.85 -14.99 -9.31
CA TYR A 266 4.89 -15.14 -8.21
C TYR A 266 3.56 -15.75 -8.69
N LEU A 267 3.05 -15.32 -9.85
CA LEU A 267 1.82 -15.84 -10.44
C LEU A 267 1.82 -17.35 -10.71
N LYS A 268 2.99 -18.01 -10.72
CA LYS A 268 3.08 -19.47 -10.85
C LYS A 268 2.64 -20.21 -9.60
N GLY A 269 2.62 -19.58 -8.43
CA GLY A 269 2.30 -20.26 -7.17
C GLY A 269 3.27 -21.37 -6.80
N ILE A 270 4.54 -21.24 -7.21
CA ILE A 270 5.62 -22.18 -6.90
C ILE A 270 6.72 -21.40 -6.19
N ASP A 271 7.14 -21.85 -5.02
CA ASP A 271 8.19 -21.19 -4.23
C ASP A 271 9.60 -21.44 -4.79
N ASP A 272 10.60 -20.87 -4.14
CA ASP A 272 12.00 -21.01 -4.55
C ASP A 272 12.60 -22.39 -4.25
N ASN A 273 11.88 -23.26 -3.51
CA ASN A 273 12.22 -24.68 -3.31
C ASN A 273 11.52 -25.58 -4.32
N GLY A 274 10.72 -25.02 -5.24
CA GLY A 274 9.93 -25.78 -6.20
C GLY A 274 8.63 -26.35 -5.65
N GLN A 275 8.19 -25.87 -4.47
CA GLN A 275 6.95 -26.32 -3.84
C GLN A 275 5.79 -25.36 -4.14
N PRO A 276 4.57 -25.88 -4.30
CA PRO A 276 3.40 -25.02 -4.50
C PRO A 276 3.08 -24.21 -3.23
N PHE A 277 2.68 -22.96 -3.41
CA PHE A 277 2.10 -22.13 -2.37
C PHE A 277 0.79 -21.47 -2.84
N GLU A 278 -0.08 -21.14 -1.89
CA GLU A 278 -1.33 -20.45 -2.18
C GLU A 278 -1.06 -18.99 -2.51
N ILE A 279 -1.44 -18.58 -3.72
CA ILE A 279 -1.36 -17.17 -4.14
C ILE A 279 -2.47 -16.39 -3.47
N SER A 280 -2.14 -15.18 -3.00
CA SER A 280 -3.11 -14.29 -2.36
C SER A 280 -4.24 -13.89 -3.29
N PRO A 281 -5.46 -13.69 -2.79
CA PRO A 281 -6.62 -13.30 -3.59
C PRO A 281 -6.35 -12.03 -4.41
N ASP A 282 -6.76 -12.05 -5.68
CA ASP A 282 -6.58 -10.94 -6.61
C ASP A 282 -7.68 -11.01 -7.69
N PRO A 283 -8.37 -9.89 -8.01
CA PRO A 283 -9.47 -9.89 -8.99
C PRO A 283 -9.03 -10.34 -10.39
N LEU A 284 -7.78 -10.13 -10.77
CA LEU A 284 -7.25 -10.53 -12.08
C LEU A 284 -6.46 -11.85 -12.03
N LEU A 285 -6.41 -12.54 -10.90
CA LEU A 285 -5.53 -13.70 -10.69
C LEU A 285 -5.67 -14.75 -11.78
N ALA A 286 -6.89 -15.19 -12.04
CA ALA A 286 -7.15 -16.26 -13.03
C ALA A 286 -6.69 -15.87 -14.45
N GLU A 287 -6.94 -14.63 -14.84
CA GLU A 287 -6.55 -14.09 -16.14
C GLU A 287 -5.02 -13.99 -16.26
N LEU A 288 -4.36 -13.44 -15.24
CA LEU A 288 -2.91 -13.26 -15.25
C LEU A 288 -2.17 -14.60 -15.16
N GLN A 289 -2.69 -15.54 -14.37
CA GLN A 289 -2.16 -16.91 -14.32
C GLN A 289 -2.27 -17.62 -15.68
N ALA A 290 -3.36 -17.41 -16.42
CA ALA A 290 -3.51 -17.98 -17.76
C ALA A 290 -2.42 -17.49 -18.73
N ILE A 291 -1.98 -16.23 -18.62
CA ILE A 291 -0.88 -15.69 -19.43
C ILE A 291 0.44 -16.41 -19.14
N VAL A 292 0.77 -16.64 -17.88
CA VAL A 292 2.03 -17.28 -17.48
C VAL A 292 1.96 -18.80 -17.42
N ALA A 293 0.79 -19.40 -17.67
CA ALA A 293 0.58 -20.84 -17.61
C ALA A 293 1.57 -21.67 -18.46
N PRO A 294 1.92 -21.25 -19.69
CA PRO A 294 2.87 -21.99 -20.53
C PRO A 294 4.27 -22.10 -19.93
N LEU A 295 4.66 -21.14 -19.08
CA LEU A 295 6.01 -21.11 -18.50
C LEU A 295 6.16 -22.18 -17.40
N LYS A 296 7.32 -22.81 -17.37
CA LYS A 296 7.71 -23.76 -16.33
C LYS A 296 8.77 -23.15 -15.43
N VAL A 297 8.81 -23.60 -14.19
CA VAL A 297 9.85 -23.23 -13.22
C VAL A 297 10.92 -24.31 -13.25
N GLU A 298 11.72 -24.30 -14.30
CA GLU A 298 12.79 -25.28 -14.53
C GLU A 298 13.93 -24.64 -15.35
N ALA A 299 15.12 -25.20 -15.21
CA ALA A 299 16.25 -24.80 -16.05
C ALA A 299 16.09 -25.30 -17.50
N GLY A 300 16.52 -24.50 -18.44
CA GLY A 300 16.50 -24.82 -19.86
C GLY A 300 15.85 -23.76 -20.73
N GLU A 301 15.89 -24.01 -22.05
CA GLU A 301 15.26 -23.13 -23.00
C GLU A 301 13.74 -23.34 -22.99
N GLN A 302 13.00 -22.25 -22.93
CA GLN A 302 11.54 -22.20 -23.07
C GLN A 302 11.11 -20.89 -23.74
N ASP A 303 9.91 -20.90 -24.31
CA ASP A 303 9.36 -19.72 -24.97
C ASP A 303 8.74 -18.76 -23.93
N PHE A 304 9.32 -17.57 -23.78
CA PHE A 304 8.84 -16.51 -22.90
C PHE A 304 7.97 -15.47 -23.62
N SER A 305 7.58 -15.69 -24.87
CA SER A 305 6.81 -14.72 -25.66
C SER A 305 5.47 -14.31 -25.02
N CYS A 306 4.88 -15.17 -24.18
CA CYS A 306 3.67 -14.87 -23.43
C CYS A 306 3.86 -13.70 -22.45
N LEU A 307 5.08 -13.44 -21.97
CA LEU A 307 5.36 -12.32 -21.06
C LEU A 307 5.09 -10.96 -21.70
N LYS A 308 5.16 -10.87 -23.04
CA LYS A 308 4.81 -9.62 -23.73
C LYS A 308 3.36 -9.23 -23.46
N ALA A 309 2.44 -10.21 -23.48
CA ALA A 309 1.04 -9.96 -23.18
C ALA A 309 0.82 -9.49 -21.72
N LEU A 310 1.64 -9.99 -20.77
CA LEU A 310 1.59 -9.56 -19.38
C LEU A 310 2.14 -8.13 -19.22
N TYR A 311 3.36 -7.89 -19.70
CA TYR A 311 4.06 -6.62 -19.43
C TYR A 311 3.56 -5.44 -20.27
N SER A 312 2.70 -5.66 -21.26
CA SER A 312 1.97 -4.60 -21.96
C SER A 312 0.64 -4.21 -21.28
N ARG A 313 0.27 -4.83 -20.14
CA ARG A 313 -0.97 -4.55 -19.40
C ARG A 313 -0.87 -3.20 -18.66
N THR A 314 -1.39 -2.16 -19.26
CA THR A 314 -1.41 -0.80 -18.67
C THR A 314 -2.34 -0.68 -17.48
N ASP A 315 -3.37 -1.51 -17.40
CA ASP A 315 -4.28 -1.60 -16.24
C ASP A 315 -3.61 -2.22 -15.01
N VAL A 316 -2.62 -3.10 -15.19
CA VAL A 316 -1.83 -3.72 -14.12
C VAL A 316 -0.62 -2.89 -13.75
N PHE A 317 0.15 -2.41 -14.73
CA PHE A 317 1.43 -1.74 -14.49
C PHE A 317 1.37 -0.20 -14.60
N GLY A 318 0.24 0.36 -15.03
CA GLY A 318 0.08 1.80 -15.24
C GLY A 318 0.71 2.34 -16.52
N VAL A 319 1.57 1.55 -17.14
CA VAL A 319 2.26 1.82 -18.41
C VAL A 319 2.44 0.51 -19.18
N ASP A 320 2.61 0.59 -20.51
CA ASP A 320 3.15 -0.52 -21.28
C ASP A 320 4.67 -0.54 -21.07
N LEU A 321 5.17 -1.59 -20.40
CA LEU A 321 6.58 -1.69 -20.02
C LEU A 321 7.52 -1.79 -21.22
N TYR A 322 7.06 -2.31 -22.36
CA TYR A 322 7.85 -2.28 -23.60
C TYR A 322 7.88 -0.89 -24.23
N ALA A 323 6.73 -0.20 -24.25
CA ALA A 323 6.66 1.15 -24.80
C ALA A 323 7.56 2.15 -24.02
N VAL A 324 7.71 1.96 -22.71
CA VAL A 324 8.60 2.79 -21.88
C VAL A 324 10.08 2.31 -21.88
N GLY A 325 10.41 1.27 -22.65
CA GLY A 325 11.78 0.79 -22.81
C GLY A 325 12.31 -0.12 -21.68
N LEU A 326 11.45 -0.67 -20.83
CA LEU A 326 11.84 -1.56 -19.75
C LEU A 326 11.46 -3.04 -20.01
N GLY A 327 10.60 -3.32 -20.96
CA GLY A 327 10.03 -4.65 -21.19
C GLY A 327 11.07 -5.74 -21.42
N GLU A 328 12.05 -5.53 -22.30
CA GLU A 328 13.11 -6.51 -22.59
C GLU A 328 13.99 -6.79 -21.35
N LYS A 329 14.30 -5.75 -20.57
CA LYS A 329 15.04 -5.88 -19.33
C LYS A 329 14.28 -6.74 -18.31
N ILE A 330 13.00 -6.45 -18.12
CA ILE A 330 12.14 -7.17 -17.20
C ILE A 330 11.98 -8.63 -17.64
N GLU A 331 11.80 -8.87 -18.93
CA GLU A 331 11.73 -10.22 -19.51
C GLU A 331 13.03 -11.00 -19.27
N SER A 332 14.19 -10.35 -19.48
CA SER A 332 15.48 -10.99 -19.20
C SER A 332 15.63 -11.39 -17.72
N MET A 333 15.20 -10.52 -16.80
CA MET A 333 15.19 -10.84 -15.38
C MET A 333 14.19 -11.95 -15.03
N ALA A 334 13.02 -11.96 -15.68
CA ALA A 334 12.04 -13.02 -15.50
C ALA A 334 12.60 -14.40 -15.92
N LYS A 335 13.32 -14.47 -17.05
CA LYS A 335 14.01 -15.70 -17.48
C LYS A 335 14.94 -16.26 -16.39
N GLU A 336 15.69 -15.40 -15.72
CA GLU A 336 16.54 -15.83 -14.60
C GLU A 336 15.72 -16.36 -13.42
N LEU A 337 14.61 -15.70 -13.07
CA LEU A 337 13.74 -16.11 -11.96
C LEU A 337 13.00 -17.44 -12.22
N PHE A 338 12.79 -17.80 -13.47
CA PHE A 338 12.14 -19.06 -13.86
C PHE A 338 13.11 -20.26 -13.99
N ALA A 339 14.41 -20.05 -13.77
CA ALA A 339 15.44 -21.09 -14.01
C ALA A 339 15.42 -22.27 -13.02
N GLY A 340 14.40 -22.38 -12.17
CA GLY A 340 14.19 -23.51 -11.27
C GLY A 340 14.37 -23.17 -9.80
N PRO A 341 14.46 -24.19 -8.93
CA PRO A 341 14.67 -23.98 -7.50
C PRO A 341 15.96 -23.19 -7.19
N GLY A 342 15.89 -22.25 -6.23
CA GLY A 342 16.99 -21.37 -5.85
C GLY A 342 17.19 -20.15 -6.77
N ALA A 343 16.48 -20.09 -7.90
CA ALA A 343 16.65 -19.02 -8.89
C ALA A 343 16.20 -17.65 -8.39
N VAL A 344 15.13 -17.59 -7.57
CA VAL A 344 14.63 -16.35 -6.99
C VAL A 344 15.67 -15.76 -6.03
N ARG A 345 16.22 -16.58 -5.13
CA ARG A 345 17.27 -16.15 -4.20
C ARG A 345 18.51 -15.70 -4.94
N ALA A 346 18.96 -16.48 -5.93
CA ALA A 346 20.16 -16.17 -6.71
C ALA A 346 20.03 -14.85 -7.48
N ALA A 347 18.90 -14.63 -8.15
CA ALA A 347 18.63 -13.38 -8.86
C ALA A 347 18.54 -12.19 -7.90
N LEU A 348 17.81 -12.33 -6.79
CA LEU A 348 17.71 -11.27 -5.77
C LEU A 348 19.12 -10.87 -5.29
N HIS A 349 19.93 -11.82 -4.86
CA HIS A 349 21.29 -11.59 -4.39
C HIS A 349 22.17 -10.90 -5.46
N LYS A 350 22.12 -11.41 -6.71
CA LYS A 350 22.86 -10.86 -7.86
C LYS A 350 22.53 -9.39 -8.08
N TYR A 351 21.25 -9.06 -8.21
CA TYR A 351 20.81 -7.71 -8.57
C TYR A 351 20.92 -6.72 -7.40
N VAL A 352 20.72 -7.18 -6.18
CA VAL A 352 20.96 -6.36 -4.99
C VAL A 352 22.44 -5.99 -4.86
N LYS A 353 23.37 -6.91 -5.14
CA LYS A 353 24.82 -6.61 -5.10
C LYS A 353 25.29 -5.74 -6.27
N ALA A 354 24.67 -5.88 -7.44
CA ALA A 354 25.05 -5.10 -8.62
C ALA A 354 24.60 -3.63 -8.56
N ARG A 355 23.64 -3.30 -7.69
CA ARG A 355 23.11 -1.95 -7.48
C ARG A 355 23.83 -1.26 -6.34
#